data_5772cd100f95aeaa43f3160debc3a533
#
_entry.id   5772cd100f95aeaa43f3160debc3a533
#
_cell.length_a   1.000
_cell.length_b   1.000
_cell.length_c   1.000
_cell.angle_alpha   90.00
_cell.angle_beta   90.00
_cell.angle_gamma   90.00
#
_symmetry.space_group_name_H-M   'P 1'
#
loop_
_entity.id
_entity.type
_entity.pdbx_description
1 polymer ?
#
loop_
_entity_poly.entity_id
_entity_poly.type
_entity_poly.pdbx_seq_one_letter_code
_entity_poly.pdbx_strand_id
1 'polypeptide(L)'
;IGSYHNFNKTPEYDEICERLKYMKEIGADIPKLACMPEQKNDVFTLMRATNDFVTDNRNIPVITMSMDEIGKISRVSGKSFGSSVTFGCLGKASAPGQINVDDLKNVLNIIQKEGLYKE
;
A
#
# COMPACT_ATOMS: atom_id res chain seq x y z
N ILE A 1 -9.54 -0.76 12.08
CA ILE A 1 -9.11 -0.82 10.67
C ILE A 1 -10.23 -1.44 9.83
N GLY A 2 -10.68 -0.73 8.81
CA GLY A 2 -11.59 -1.27 7.81
C GLY A 2 -10.78 -1.86 6.65
N SER A 3 -10.99 -3.12 6.31
CA SER A 3 -10.15 -3.83 5.34
C SER A 3 -10.92 -4.37 4.15
N TYR A 4 -10.29 -4.28 2.98
CA TYR A 4 -10.72 -4.96 1.76
C TYR A 4 -9.53 -5.69 1.16
N HIS A 5 -9.72 -6.95 0.80
CA HIS A 5 -8.70 -7.77 0.16
C HIS A 5 -9.25 -8.40 -1.10
N ASN A 6 -8.51 -8.33 -2.19
CA ASN A 6 -8.83 -9.06 -3.41
C ASN A 6 -7.61 -9.87 -3.84
N PHE A 7 -7.65 -11.17 -3.63
CA PHE A 7 -6.55 -12.07 -3.96
C PHE A 7 -6.56 -12.52 -5.41
N ASN A 8 -7.53 -12.08 -6.20
CA ASN A 8 -7.69 -12.51 -7.59
C ASN A 8 -7.29 -11.46 -8.60
N LYS A 9 -7.49 -10.19 -8.29
CA LYS A 9 -7.21 -9.10 -9.24
C LYS A 9 -7.07 -7.76 -8.53
N THR A 10 -6.70 -6.75 -9.31
CA THR A 10 -6.70 -5.35 -8.89
C THR A 10 -7.98 -4.69 -9.46
N PRO A 11 -8.82 -4.11 -8.59
CA PRO A 11 -9.96 -3.34 -9.08
C PRO A 11 -9.54 -2.15 -9.93
N GLU A 12 -10.45 -1.66 -10.75
CA GLU A 12 -10.23 -0.43 -11.50
C GLU A 12 -9.97 0.76 -10.55
N TYR A 13 -9.31 1.78 -11.07
CA TYR A 13 -8.96 2.96 -10.29
C TYR A 13 -10.16 3.54 -9.52
N ASP A 14 -11.28 3.74 -10.20
CA ASP A 14 -12.47 4.31 -9.57
C ASP A 14 -13.00 3.44 -8.44
N GLU A 15 -12.98 2.12 -8.61
CA GLU A 15 -13.44 1.21 -7.57
C GLU A 15 -12.53 1.26 -6.35
N ILE A 16 -11.22 1.35 -6.53
CA ILE A 16 -10.28 1.49 -5.40
C ILE A 16 -10.60 2.75 -4.62
N CYS A 17 -10.75 3.87 -5.31
CA CYS A 17 -11.06 5.15 -4.68
C CYS A 17 -12.41 5.09 -3.94
N GLU A 18 -13.42 4.48 -4.52
CA GLU A 18 -14.73 4.34 -3.90
C GLU A 18 -14.69 3.46 -2.66
N ARG A 19 -13.91 2.38 -2.67
CA ARG A 19 -13.78 1.49 -1.51
C ARG A 19 -13.07 2.17 -0.36
N LEU A 20 -12.02 2.92 -0.63
CA LEU A 20 -11.32 3.68 0.41
C LEU A 20 -12.24 4.75 1.00
N LYS A 21 -12.97 5.45 0.15
CA LYS A 21 -13.94 6.45 0.59
C LYS A 21 -15.05 5.83 1.42
N TYR A 22 -15.57 4.70 0.98
CA TYR A 22 -16.63 3.99 1.70
C TYR A 22 -16.18 3.58 3.11
N MET A 23 -14.98 3.00 3.23
CA MET A 23 -14.44 2.62 4.53
C MET A 23 -14.31 3.82 5.47
N LYS A 24 -13.88 4.96 4.94
CA LYS A 24 -13.83 6.21 5.69
C LYS A 24 -15.23 6.63 6.15
N GLU A 25 -16.21 6.60 5.26
CA GLU A 25 -17.57 7.05 5.55
C GLU A 25 -18.27 6.21 6.60
N ILE A 26 -18.01 4.91 6.66
CA ILE A 26 -18.59 4.02 7.68
C ILE A 26 -17.82 4.05 9.00
N GLY A 27 -16.82 4.92 9.14
CA GLY A 27 -16.13 5.16 10.39
C GLY A 27 -14.83 4.42 10.60
N ALA A 28 -14.24 3.85 9.57
CA ALA A 28 -12.91 3.25 9.69
C ALA A 28 -11.88 4.35 9.92
N ASP A 29 -11.14 4.27 11.00
CA ASP A 29 -10.06 5.22 11.29
C ASP A 29 -8.89 5.05 10.33
N ILE A 30 -8.64 3.82 9.90
CA ILE A 30 -7.58 3.47 8.97
C ILE A 30 -8.15 2.54 7.90
N PRO A 31 -8.52 3.06 6.73
CA PRO A 31 -8.89 2.21 5.60
C PRO A 31 -7.69 1.38 5.14
N LYS A 32 -7.93 0.11 4.82
CA LYS A 32 -6.89 -0.78 4.34
C LYS A 32 -7.37 -1.53 3.10
N LEU A 33 -6.55 -1.55 2.07
CA LEU A 33 -6.87 -2.24 0.81
C LEU A 33 -5.64 -2.97 0.29
N ALA A 34 -5.79 -4.26 0.06
CA ALA A 34 -4.77 -5.09 -0.56
C ALA A 34 -5.37 -5.79 -1.78
N CYS A 35 -4.65 -5.81 -2.88
CA CYS A 35 -5.13 -6.45 -4.10
C CYS A 35 -4.00 -7.15 -4.85
N MET A 36 -4.39 -8.06 -5.73
CA MET A 36 -3.46 -8.88 -6.52
C MET A 36 -3.27 -8.25 -7.89
N PRO A 37 -2.05 -7.88 -8.27
CA PRO A 37 -1.80 -7.38 -9.62
C PRO A 37 -1.71 -8.54 -10.61
N GLU A 38 -2.28 -8.35 -11.78
CA GLU A 38 -2.15 -9.27 -12.91
C GLU A 38 -1.09 -8.77 -13.89
N GLN A 39 -0.76 -7.48 -13.82
CA GLN A 39 0.23 -6.84 -14.67
C GLN A 39 0.83 -5.63 -13.95
N LYS A 40 1.94 -5.14 -14.46
CA LYS A 40 2.65 -4.00 -13.86
C LYS A 40 1.77 -2.77 -13.71
N ASN A 41 0.93 -2.51 -14.69
CA ASN A 41 0.03 -1.35 -14.66
C ASN A 41 -0.91 -1.36 -13.47
N ASP A 42 -1.28 -2.54 -12.98
CA ASP A 42 -2.14 -2.67 -11.80
C ASP A 42 -1.46 -2.11 -10.54
N VAL A 43 -0.14 -2.27 -10.44
CA VAL A 43 0.63 -1.70 -9.33
C VAL A 43 0.56 -0.18 -9.36
N PHE A 44 0.74 0.41 -10.52
CA PHE A 44 0.64 1.87 -10.69
C PHE A 44 -0.77 2.38 -10.40
N THR A 45 -1.78 1.63 -10.82
CA THR A 45 -3.18 1.96 -10.54
C THR A 45 -3.43 2.05 -9.04
N LEU A 46 -2.97 1.05 -8.28
CA LEU A 46 -3.11 1.05 -6.83
C LEU A 46 -2.37 2.23 -6.19
N MET A 47 -1.14 2.45 -6.59
CA MET A 47 -0.32 3.52 -6.02
C MET A 47 -0.92 4.90 -6.33
N ARG A 48 -1.41 5.09 -7.55
CA ARG A 48 -2.05 6.34 -7.95
C ARG A 48 -3.34 6.59 -7.16
N ALA A 49 -4.19 5.59 -7.04
CA ALA A 49 -5.43 5.71 -6.28
C ALA A 49 -5.15 6.05 -4.81
N THR A 50 -4.13 5.43 -4.23
CA THR A 50 -3.72 5.70 -2.86
C THR A 50 -3.24 7.15 -2.71
N ASN A 51 -2.38 7.59 -3.61
CA ASN A 51 -1.87 8.96 -3.59
C ASN A 51 -3.01 9.99 -3.70
N ASP A 52 -3.94 9.75 -4.60
CA ASP A 52 -5.07 10.66 -4.80
C ASP A 52 -5.97 10.70 -3.56
N PHE A 53 -6.23 9.54 -2.97
CA PHE A 53 -7.02 9.48 -1.74
C PHE A 53 -6.35 10.25 -0.59
N VAL A 54 -5.05 10.04 -0.39
CA VAL A 54 -4.30 10.71 0.68
C VAL A 54 -4.25 12.23 0.45
N THR A 55 -4.12 12.65 -0.80
CA THR A 55 -4.10 14.07 -1.15
C THR A 55 -5.41 14.75 -0.75
N ASP A 56 -6.53 14.07 -0.96
CA ASP A 56 -7.85 14.58 -0.62
C ASP A 56 -8.23 14.39 0.85
N ASN A 57 -7.51 13.54 1.58
CA ASN A 57 -7.84 13.15 2.95
C ASN A 57 -6.60 13.13 3.84
N ARG A 58 -5.91 14.25 3.96
CA ARG A 58 -4.60 14.36 4.62
C ARG A 58 -4.55 13.92 6.06
N ASN A 59 -5.68 13.96 6.77
CA ASN A 59 -5.73 13.60 8.18
C ASN A 59 -6.11 12.13 8.43
N ILE A 60 -6.25 11.35 7.36
CA ILE A 60 -6.66 9.94 7.45
C ILE A 60 -5.52 9.07 6.98
N PRO A 61 -4.91 8.28 7.89
CA PRO A 61 -3.91 7.31 7.48
C PRO A 61 -4.58 6.22 6.66
N VAL A 62 -3.88 5.69 5.67
CA VAL A 62 -4.37 4.63 4.81
C VAL A 62 -3.28 3.58 4.65
N ILE A 63 -3.69 2.32 4.53
CA ILE A 63 -2.76 1.21 4.27
C ILE A 63 -3.17 0.56 2.97
N THR A 64 -2.30 0.57 1.98
CA THR A 64 -2.55 -0.14 0.74
C THR A 64 -1.33 -0.94 0.30
N MET A 65 -1.57 -2.00 -0.43
CA MET A 65 -0.50 -2.80 -1.00
C MET A 65 -0.96 -3.57 -2.22
N SER A 66 -0.08 -3.65 -3.20
CA SER A 66 -0.20 -4.55 -4.31
C SER A 66 0.61 -5.80 -3.97
N MET A 67 -0.03 -6.96 -4.06
CA MET A 67 0.57 -8.22 -3.62
C MET A 67 1.49 -8.82 -4.69
N ASP A 68 2.03 -10.04 -4.41
CA ASP A 68 2.88 -10.80 -5.30
C ASP A 68 4.21 -10.11 -5.65
N GLU A 69 5.01 -10.76 -6.47
CA GLU A 69 6.36 -10.28 -6.82
C GLU A 69 6.35 -8.92 -7.50
N ILE A 70 5.45 -8.73 -8.47
CA ILE A 70 5.40 -7.45 -9.18
C ILE A 70 4.86 -6.32 -8.32
N GLY A 71 4.17 -6.64 -7.23
CA GLY A 71 3.64 -5.67 -6.29
C GLY A 71 4.59 -5.29 -5.15
N LYS A 72 5.74 -5.95 -5.04
CA LYS A 72 6.68 -5.70 -3.93
C LYS A 72 7.07 -4.25 -3.79
N ILE A 73 7.20 -3.53 -4.89
CA ILE A 73 7.57 -2.11 -4.85
C ILE A 73 6.58 -1.29 -4.00
N SER A 74 5.30 -1.64 -4.00
CA SER A 74 4.30 -0.93 -3.21
C SER A 74 4.52 -1.11 -1.71
N ARG A 75 5.14 -2.21 -1.30
CA ARG A 75 5.41 -2.50 0.11
C ARG A 75 6.58 -1.71 0.69
N VAL A 76 7.48 -1.22 -0.15
CA VAL A 76 8.68 -0.50 0.28
C VAL A 76 8.64 1.00 -0.02
N SER A 77 7.69 1.46 -0.81
CA SER A 77 7.62 2.85 -1.26
C SER A 77 6.43 3.63 -0.69
N GLY A 78 5.81 3.13 0.39
CA GLY A 78 4.61 3.74 0.96
C GLY A 78 4.76 5.22 1.28
N LYS A 79 5.92 5.63 1.79
CA LYS A 79 6.18 7.03 2.09
C LYS A 79 6.08 7.92 0.86
N SER A 80 6.40 7.38 -0.33
CA SER A 80 6.38 8.14 -1.58
C SER A 80 4.98 8.33 -2.14
N PHE A 81 4.07 7.38 -1.93
CA PHE A 81 2.73 7.47 -2.53
C PHE A 81 1.58 7.52 -1.53
N GLY A 82 1.86 7.43 -0.23
CA GLY A 82 0.88 7.71 0.81
C GLY A 82 0.41 6.55 1.66
N SER A 83 0.90 5.33 1.47
CA SER A 83 0.56 4.23 2.38
C SER A 83 1.34 4.39 3.68
N SER A 84 0.63 4.38 4.81
CA SER A 84 1.19 4.71 6.12
C SER A 84 1.96 3.57 6.79
N VAL A 85 1.63 2.32 6.45
CA VAL A 85 2.18 1.14 7.12
C VAL A 85 2.47 0.06 6.10
N THR A 86 3.52 -0.70 6.34
CA THR A 86 3.81 -1.91 5.57
C THR A 86 4.05 -3.08 6.53
N PHE A 87 4.00 -4.30 6.01
CA PHE A 87 4.09 -5.50 6.82
C PHE A 87 5.20 -6.40 6.31
N GLY A 88 6.13 -6.76 7.20
CA GLY A 88 7.13 -7.78 6.94
C GLY A 88 6.71 -9.11 7.54
N CYS A 89 7.35 -10.21 7.13
CA CYS A 89 7.11 -11.51 7.72
C CYS A 89 8.30 -11.98 8.56
N LEU A 90 7.99 -12.78 9.59
CA LEU A 90 9.00 -13.32 10.52
C LEU A 90 9.33 -14.77 10.21
N GLY A 91 9.24 -15.18 9.01
CA GLY A 91 9.47 -16.56 8.59
C GLY A 91 8.66 -16.81 7.35
N LYS A 92 7.67 -17.71 7.45
CA LYS A 92 6.82 -18.01 6.30
C LYS A 92 5.89 -16.84 6.01
N ALA A 93 5.82 -16.41 4.75
CA ALA A 93 4.93 -15.36 4.33
C ALA A 93 3.45 -15.74 4.54
N SER A 94 2.66 -14.80 5.07
CA SER A 94 1.22 -14.99 5.25
C SER A 94 0.40 -14.45 4.09
N ALA A 95 1.04 -13.75 3.16
CA ALA A 95 0.40 -13.24 1.94
C ALA A 95 1.42 -13.19 0.82
N PRO A 96 0.97 -13.28 -0.45
CA PRO A 96 1.91 -13.24 -1.59
C PRO A 96 2.71 -11.93 -1.62
N GLY A 97 4.00 -12.05 -1.89
CA GLY A 97 4.90 -10.91 -2.03
C GLY A 97 5.40 -10.30 -0.73
N GLN A 98 5.07 -10.87 0.42
CA GLN A 98 5.61 -10.39 1.68
C GLN A 98 7.13 -10.51 1.73
N ILE A 99 7.77 -9.54 2.36
CA ILE A 99 9.22 -9.45 2.48
C ILE A 99 9.59 -9.78 3.92
N ASN A 100 10.69 -10.53 4.10
CA ASN A 100 11.23 -10.80 5.43
C ASN A 100 11.45 -9.48 6.18
N VAL A 101 11.13 -9.45 7.46
CA VAL A 101 11.16 -8.22 8.26
C VAL A 101 12.54 -7.57 8.30
N ASP A 102 13.62 -8.34 8.34
CA ASP A 102 14.97 -7.78 8.37
C ASP A 102 15.33 -7.13 7.04
N ASP A 103 15.00 -7.79 5.95
CA ASP A 103 15.21 -7.24 4.60
C ASP A 103 14.36 -5.98 4.40
N LEU A 104 13.12 -6.01 4.85
CA LEU A 104 12.21 -4.87 4.76
C LEU A 104 12.77 -3.67 5.52
N LYS A 105 13.27 -3.87 6.74
CA LYS A 105 13.90 -2.81 7.52
C LYS A 105 15.09 -2.20 6.81
N ASN A 106 15.94 -3.04 6.20
CA ASN A 106 17.11 -2.56 5.48
C ASN A 106 16.71 -1.70 4.28
N VAL A 107 15.73 -2.15 3.49
CA VAL A 107 15.25 -1.39 2.33
C VAL A 107 14.61 -0.08 2.76
N LEU A 108 13.76 -0.11 3.79
CA LEU A 108 13.12 1.10 4.30
C LEU A 108 14.15 2.11 4.82
N ASN A 109 15.18 1.64 5.51
CA ASN A 109 16.24 2.52 5.99
C ASN A 109 16.96 3.23 4.84
N ILE A 110 17.17 2.55 3.74
CA ILE A 110 17.81 3.14 2.55
C ILE A 110 16.88 4.15 1.88
N ILE A 111 15.63 3.77 1.63
CA ILE A 111 14.67 4.58 0.86
C ILE A 111 14.20 5.79 1.66
N GLN A 112 13.99 5.63 2.97
CA GLN A 112 13.43 6.67 3.83
C GLN A 112 14.48 7.41 4.63
N LYS A 113 15.75 7.24 4.29
CA LYS A 113 16.84 7.88 5.01
C LYS A 113 16.76 9.41 4.85
N GLU A 114 16.61 10.08 5.97
CA GLU A 114 16.56 11.53 5.98
C GLU A 114 17.94 12.13 5.63
N GLY A 115 17.90 13.27 4.99
CA GLY A 115 19.11 14.01 4.63
C GLY A 115 19.64 13.71 3.25
N LEU A 116 19.28 12.58 2.62
CA LEU A 116 19.72 12.27 1.25
C LEU A 116 19.16 13.24 0.21
N TYR A 117 17.93 13.68 0.41
CA TYR A 117 17.22 14.56 -0.51
C TYR A 117 16.85 15.89 0.15
N LYS A 118 17.53 16.22 1.23
CA LYS A 118 17.26 17.44 1.97
C LYS A 118 17.99 18.59 1.33
N GLU A 119 17.25 19.59 0.97
CA GLU A 119 17.80 20.81 0.41
C GLU A 119 18.21 21.81 1.50
#